data_3510ce8272a858457a57ca74f3795954
#
_entry.id   3510ce8272a858457a57ca74f3795954
#
_cell.length_a   1.000
_cell.length_b   1.000
_cell.length_c   1.000
_cell.angle_alpha   90.00
_cell.angle_beta   90.00
_cell.angle_gamma   90.00
#
_symmetry.space_group_name_H-M   'P 1'
#
loop_
_entity.id
_entity.type
_entity.pdbx_description
1 polymer ?
#
loop_
_entity_poly.entity_id
_entity_poly.type
_entity_poly.pdbx_seq_one_letter_code
_entity_poly.pdbx_strand_id
1 'polypeptide(L)'
;LYSSNWGERHLAFRFPTGLLDEAALQPYLWAESIELTRFADHVVLEIICNDEEGDEWIDDEESLSTLAPLRAALLAEDYRMLYLAWLMIATLAGEDEALEPPVPLGLGALTTSLSALIEFFGLDPFLVEAAAQSSETHTVEPAMALSTLIERLTRAECNDYLQRLASDEALLSLKLNRRLRELGGQTVAPAAAAPSRTLLQLKEAAAALDRADSERQRVEAAARRKQELQDFAAKAPHAWIEIDKMMEKKSGSAYDAAVALLVNLRDLAVMQNNLSAFTEQLARVQAQYSGRRAFMERLREEFG
;
A
#
# COMPACT_ATOMS: atom_id res chain seq x y z
N LEU A 1 -12.06 -15.09 -12.91
CA LEU A 1 -13.45 -14.71 -12.59
C LEU A 1 -13.40 -13.89 -11.30
N TYR A 2 -14.12 -12.82 -11.28
CA TYR A 2 -14.28 -11.94 -10.12
C TYR A 2 -15.78 -11.81 -9.81
N SER A 3 -16.14 -11.80 -8.55
CA SER A 3 -17.48 -11.50 -8.08
C SER A 3 -17.35 -10.69 -6.79
N SER A 4 -18.07 -9.58 -6.70
CA SER A 4 -18.23 -8.81 -5.47
C SER A 4 -19.71 -8.71 -5.16
N ASN A 5 -20.11 -9.10 -3.96
CA ASN A 5 -21.50 -9.06 -3.51
C ASN A 5 -21.52 -8.78 -2.01
N TRP A 6 -22.10 -7.64 -1.59
CA TRP A 6 -22.40 -7.34 -0.18
C TRP A 6 -21.28 -7.68 0.82
N GLY A 7 -20.04 -7.17 0.59
CA GLY A 7 -18.90 -7.44 1.46
C GLY A 7 -18.11 -8.71 1.14
N GLU A 8 -18.55 -9.56 0.21
CA GLU A 8 -17.79 -10.71 -0.26
C GLU A 8 -17.00 -10.35 -1.52
N ARG A 9 -15.67 -10.53 -1.46
CA ARG A 9 -14.75 -10.35 -2.60
C ARG A 9 -14.21 -11.72 -2.99
N HIS A 10 -14.49 -12.17 -4.21
CA HIS A 10 -14.10 -13.48 -4.71
C HIS A 10 -13.23 -13.35 -5.96
N LEU A 11 -11.99 -13.85 -5.88
CA LEU A 11 -11.03 -13.85 -6.97
C LEU A 11 -10.65 -15.30 -7.32
N ALA A 12 -10.94 -15.74 -8.55
CA ALA A 12 -10.67 -17.09 -8.99
C ALA A 12 -9.77 -17.12 -10.23
N PHE A 13 -8.76 -17.98 -10.19
CA PHE A 13 -7.82 -18.22 -11.30
C PHE A 13 -7.91 -19.66 -11.77
N ARG A 14 -8.11 -19.86 -13.07
CA ARG A 14 -8.14 -21.18 -13.68
C ARG A 14 -6.82 -21.50 -14.38
N PHE A 15 -6.28 -22.68 -14.10
CA PHE A 15 -5.02 -23.18 -14.67
C PHE A 15 -5.23 -24.58 -15.27
N PRO A 16 -4.65 -24.90 -16.44
CA PRO A 16 -4.59 -26.27 -16.92
C PRO A 16 -3.85 -27.17 -15.93
N THR A 17 -4.28 -28.43 -15.83
CA THR A 17 -3.68 -29.41 -14.93
C THR A 17 -2.19 -29.57 -15.20
N GLY A 18 -1.37 -29.66 -14.12
CA GLY A 18 0.07 -29.90 -14.20
C GLY A 18 0.93 -28.66 -14.52
N LEU A 19 0.37 -27.46 -14.53
CA LEU A 19 1.14 -26.22 -14.71
C LEU A 19 1.53 -25.55 -13.37
N LEU A 20 0.72 -25.73 -12.34
CA LEU A 20 1.04 -25.20 -11.01
C LEU A 20 1.88 -26.21 -10.22
N ASP A 21 2.82 -25.71 -9.45
CA ASP A 21 3.46 -26.49 -8.38
C ASP A 21 2.57 -26.42 -7.13
N GLU A 22 1.60 -27.33 -7.06
CA GLU A 22 0.60 -27.33 -5.99
C GLU A 22 1.25 -27.58 -4.61
N ALA A 23 2.40 -28.26 -4.54
CA ALA A 23 3.12 -28.46 -3.29
C ALA A 23 3.68 -27.13 -2.75
N ALA A 24 4.18 -26.29 -3.63
CA ALA A 24 4.68 -24.96 -3.26
C ALA A 24 3.57 -23.98 -2.84
N LEU A 25 2.31 -24.23 -3.23
CA LEU A 25 1.16 -23.41 -2.84
C LEU A 25 0.63 -23.75 -1.44
N GLN A 26 0.84 -25.00 -0.97
CA GLN A 26 0.27 -25.50 0.29
C GLN A 26 0.47 -24.58 1.51
N PRO A 27 1.64 -23.97 1.73
CA PRO A 27 1.86 -23.09 2.88
C PRO A 27 0.95 -21.84 2.91
N TYR A 28 0.44 -21.43 1.77
CA TYR A 28 -0.38 -20.22 1.62
C TYR A 28 -1.89 -20.51 1.63
N LEU A 29 -2.28 -21.79 1.57
CA LEU A 29 -3.70 -22.15 1.55
C LEU A 29 -4.32 -21.91 2.94
N TRP A 30 -5.59 -21.53 2.92
CA TRP A 30 -6.38 -21.28 4.12
C TRP A 30 -7.78 -21.84 3.91
N ALA A 31 -8.20 -22.73 4.81
CA ALA A 31 -9.50 -23.39 4.67
C ALA A 31 -10.64 -22.38 4.50
N GLU A 32 -11.54 -22.66 3.56
CA GLU A 32 -12.70 -21.83 3.21
C GLU A 32 -12.40 -20.48 2.59
N SER A 33 -11.13 -20.06 2.53
CA SER A 33 -10.77 -18.72 2.04
C SER A 33 -9.73 -18.72 0.94
N ILE A 34 -8.71 -19.59 0.98
CA ILE A 34 -7.72 -19.75 -0.09
C ILE A 34 -7.66 -21.22 -0.44
N GLU A 35 -8.35 -21.62 -1.49
CA GLU A 35 -8.55 -23.01 -1.84
C GLU A 35 -8.08 -23.36 -3.23
N LEU A 36 -7.65 -24.61 -3.39
CA LEU A 36 -7.25 -25.18 -4.66
C LEU A 36 -8.16 -26.35 -5.02
N THR A 37 -9.06 -26.14 -5.95
CA THR A 37 -10.02 -27.16 -6.41
C THR A 37 -9.55 -27.79 -7.72
N ARG A 38 -9.46 -29.13 -7.74
CA ARG A 38 -9.07 -29.89 -8.94
C ARG A 38 -10.27 -30.39 -9.71
N PHE A 39 -10.21 -30.17 -11.02
CA PHE A 39 -11.12 -30.73 -12.01
C PHE A 39 -10.34 -31.66 -12.95
N ALA A 40 -11.02 -32.35 -13.86
CA ALA A 40 -10.40 -33.33 -14.75
C ALA A 40 -9.31 -32.72 -15.66
N ASP A 41 -9.56 -31.49 -16.16
CA ASP A 41 -8.71 -30.81 -17.15
C ASP A 41 -8.06 -29.53 -16.63
N HIS A 42 -8.43 -29.08 -15.43
CA HIS A 42 -7.93 -27.84 -14.86
C HIS A 42 -7.93 -27.83 -13.34
N VAL A 43 -7.26 -26.84 -12.79
CA VAL A 43 -7.22 -26.50 -11.36
C VAL A 43 -7.71 -25.07 -11.22
N VAL A 44 -8.51 -24.80 -10.18
CA VAL A 44 -8.96 -23.45 -9.83
C VAL A 44 -8.39 -23.08 -8.48
N LEU A 45 -7.71 -21.96 -8.43
CA LEU A 45 -7.30 -21.30 -7.20
C LEU A 45 -8.35 -20.23 -6.90
N GLU A 46 -8.96 -20.31 -5.75
CA GLU A 46 -9.99 -19.37 -5.29
C GLU A 46 -9.50 -18.65 -4.03
N ILE A 47 -9.74 -17.34 -3.99
CA ILE A 47 -9.49 -16.49 -2.84
C ILE A 47 -10.80 -15.79 -2.52
N ILE A 48 -11.34 -16.07 -1.35
CA ILE A 48 -12.62 -15.56 -0.87
C ILE A 48 -12.35 -14.71 0.36
N CYS A 49 -12.78 -13.47 0.34
CA CYS A 49 -12.67 -12.52 1.42
C CYS A 49 -14.07 -12.02 1.80
N ASN A 50 -14.46 -12.25 3.02
CA ASN A 50 -15.70 -11.75 3.58
C ASN A 50 -15.36 -10.56 4.48
N ASP A 51 -15.65 -9.35 3.99
CA ASP A 51 -15.47 -8.10 4.73
C ASP A 51 -16.86 -7.49 4.96
N GLU A 52 -17.43 -7.74 6.14
CA GLU A 52 -18.77 -7.26 6.50
C GLU A 52 -18.85 -5.72 6.60
N GLU A 53 -17.71 -5.02 6.67
CA GLU A 53 -17.64 -3.56 6.80
C GLU A 53 -17.35 -2.85 5.45
N GLY A 54 -17.11 -3.60 4.38
CA GLY A 54 -16.74 -3.08 3.07
C GLY A 54 -17.93 -2.55 2.27
N ASP A 55 -18.20 -1.25 2.35
CA ASP A 55 -19.30 -0.55 1.64
C ASP A 55 -18.87 0.02 0.26
N GLU A 56 -17.65 -0.25 -0.20
CA GLU A 56 -17.10 0.37 -1.42
C GLU A 56 -17.40 -0.45 -2.67
N TRP A 57 -18.13 0.17 -3.62
CA TRP A 57 -18.33 -0.37 -4.96
C TRP A 57 -17.02 -0.30 -5.76
N ILE A 58 -16.49 -1.47 -6.12
CA ILE A 58 -15.32 -1.57 -7.00
C ILE A 58 -15.80 -1.78 -8.43
N ASP A 59 -15.28 -0.98 -9.38
CA ASP A 59 -15.58 -1.15 -10.81
C ASP A 59 -14.99 -2.47 -11.31
N ASP A 60 -15.88 -3.41 -11.68
CA ASP A 60 -15.55 -4.80 -11.96
C ASP A 60 -14.63 -4.99 -13.17
N GLU A 61 -14.76 -4.20 -14.24
CA GLU A 61 -14.00 -4.39 -15.48
C GLU A 61 -12.56 -3.85 -15.39
N GLU A 62 -12.36 -2.70 -14.77
CA GLU A 62 -11.04 -2.08 -14.62
C GLU A 62 -10.18 -2.86 -13.63
N SER A 63 -10.76 -3.29 -12.52
CA SER A 63 -10.10 -4.11 -11.50
C SER A 63 -9.67 -5.46 -12.04
N LEU A 64 -10.51 -6.15 -12.80
CA LEU A 64 -10.18 -7.44 -13.39
C LEU A 64 -9.01 -7.36 -14.38
N SER A 65 -8.97 -6.33 -15.23
CA SER A 65 -7.88 -6.14 -16.19
C SER A 65 -6.52 -5.92 -15.50
N THR A 66 -6.51 -5.22 -14.36
CA THR A 66 -5.32 -4.93 -13.57
C THR A 66 -4.84 -6.15 -12.78
N LEU A 67 -5.75 -7.03 -12.34
CA LEU A 67 -5.44 -8.26 -11.59
C LEU A 67 -5.08 -9.44 -12.51
N ALA A 68 -5.51 -9.44 -13.77
CA ALA A 68 -5.25 -10.54 -14.70
C ALA A 68 -3.77 -10.96 -14.84
N PRO A 69 -2.77 -10.05 -14.80
CA PRO A 69 -1.36 -10.42 -14.85
C PRO A 69 -0.89 -11.30 -13.68
N LEU A 70 -1.59 -11.29 -12.54
CA LEU A 70 -1.26 -12.12 -11.37
C LEU A 70 -1.32 -13.62 -11.70
N ARG A 71 -2.19 -14.02 -12.61
CA ARG A 71 -2.24 -15.39 -13.11
C ARG A 71 -0.92 -15.81 -13.79
N ALA A 72 -0.36 -14.93 -14.61
CA ALA A 72 0.92 -15.20 -15.27
C ALA A 72 2.09 -15.18 -14.28
N ALA A 73 2.04 -14.28 -13.29
CA ALA A 73 3.02 -14.23 -12.20
C ALA A 73 3.04 -15.54 -11.42
N LEU A 74 1.87 -16.08 -11.06
CA LEU A 74 1.77 -17.36 -10.34
C LEU A 74 2.32 -18.55 -11.16
N LEU A 75 2.07 -18.57 -12.47
CA LEU A 75 2.68 -19.55 -13.38
C LEU A 75 4.20 -19.37 -13.51
N ALA A 76 4.72 -18.19 -13.22
CA ALA A 76 6.15 -17.90 -13.13
C ALA A 76 6.72 -18.18 -11.74
N GLU A 77 5.96 -18.83 -10.85
CA GLU A 77 6.35 -19.17 -9.47
C GLU A 77 6.53 -17.93 -8.56
N ASP A 78 5.86 -16.83 -8.91
CA ASP A 78 5.76 -15.64 -8.07
C ASP A 78 4.58 -15.79 -7.10
N TYR A 79 4.88 -16.12 -5.86
CA TYR A 79 3.88 -16.39 -4.81
C TYR A 79 3.48 -15.16 -3.99
N ARG A 80 3.96 -13.95 -4.36
CA ARG A 80 3.65 -12.71 -3.61
C ARG A 80 2.14 -12.45 -3.50
N MET A 81 1.39 -12.77 -4.56
CA MET A 81 -0.08 -12.68 -4.52
C MET A 81 -0.68 -13.57 -3.43
N LEU A 82 -0.22 -14.82 -3.30
CA LEU A 82 -0.73 -15.77 -2.30
C LEU A 82 -0.36 -15.35 -0.89
N TYR A 83 0.85 -14.84 -0.71
CA TYR A 83 1.28 -14.33 0.57
C TYR A 83 0.41 -13.12 1.01
N LEU A 84 0.12 -12.19 0.11
CA LEU A 84 -0.75 -11.05 0.39
C LEU A 84 -2.19 -11.51 0.70
N ALA A 85 -2.70 -12.49 -0.03
CA ALA A 85 -4.00 -13.10 0.26
C ALA A 85 -4.04 -13.76 1.64
N TRP A 86 -2.99 -14.54 1.99
CA TRP A 86 -2.86 -15.13 3.33
C TRP A 86 -2.84 -14.05 4.41
N LEU A 87 -2.06 -12.98 4.22
CA LEU A 87 -1.94 -11.88 5.18
C LEU A 87 -3.29 -11.21 5.43
N MET A 88 -4.06 -11.01 4.38
CA MET A 88 -5.42 -10.45 4.46
C MET A 88 -6.35 -11.40 5.23
N ILE A 89 -6.44 -12.67 4.82
CA ILE A 89 -7.34 -13.65 5.45
C ILE A 89 -7.00 -13.83 6.92
N ALA A 90 -5.73 -14.03 7.27
CA ALA A 90 -5.30 -14.18 8.66
C ALA A 90 -5.67 -12.95 9.51
N THR A 91 -5.58 -11.75 8.92
CA THR A 91 -5.95 -10.50 9.60
C THR A 91 -7.45 -10.41 9.85
N LEU A 92 -8.27 -10.75 8.86
CA LEU A 92 -9.74 -10.76 8.99
C LEU A 92 -10.25 -11.83 9.95
N ALA A 93 -9.62 -13.01 9.91
CA ALA A 93 -9.94 -14.09 10.84
C ALA A 93 -9.55 -13.79 12.31
N GLY A 94 -8.70 -12.78 12.53
CA GLY A 94 -8.20 -12.45 13.86
C GLY A 94 -7.29 -13.52 14.46
N GLU A 95 -6.67 -14.34 13.63
CA GLU A 95 -5.84 -15.48 14.02
C GLU A 95 -4.40 -15.01 14.38
N ASP A 96 -4.26 -14.28 15.47
CA ASP A 96 -2.98 -13.67 15.89
C ASP A 96 -1.82 -14.68 16.08
N GLU A 97 -2.15 -15.92 16.41
CA GLU A 97 -1.18 -17.04 16.54
C GLU A 97 -0.85 -17.73 15.20
N ALA A 98 -1.49 -17.35 14.09
CA ALA A 98 -1.23 -17.92 12.79
C ALA A 98 0.25 -17.69 12.40
N LEU A 99 0.90 -18.78 12.01
CA LEU A 99 2.31 -18.73 11.59
C LEU A 99 2.40 -18.22 10.16
N GLU A 100 3.29 -17.27 9.96
CA GLU A 100 3.61 -16.70 8.66
C GLU A 100 4.09 -17.79 7.68
N PRO A 101 3.50 -17.89 6.48
CA PRO A 101 4.03 -18.78 5.45
C PRO A 101 5.39 -18.27 4.94
N PRO A 102 6.13 -19.07 4.15
CA PRO A 102 7.38 -18.62 3.56
C PRO A 102 7.24 -17.28 2.84
N VAL A 103 8.04 -16.29 3.24
CA VAL A 103 7.99 -14.94 2.67
C VAL A 103 8.57 -14.96 1.26
N PRO A 104 7.79 -14.59 0.22
CA PRO A 104 8.30 -14.59 -1.15
C PRO A 104 9.38 -13.54 -1.37
N LEU A 105 10.31 -13.83 -2.26
CA LEU A 105 11.36 -12.90 -2.65
C LEU A 105 10.76 -11.65 -3.32
N GLY A 106 11.31 -10.48 -3.03
CA GLY A 106 10.94 -9.23 -3.68
C GLY A 106 9.56 -8.68 -3.27
N LEU A 107 9.05 -9.06 -2.09
CA LEU A 107 7.78 -8.53 -1.58
C LEU A 107 7.81 -7.01 -1.41
N GLY A 108 8.97 -6.41 -1.15
CA GLY A 108 9.16 -4.96 -1.09
C GLY A 108 9.12 -4.24 -2.45
N ALA A 109 9.12 -4.98 -3.58
CA ALA A 109 9.06 -4.43 -4.93
C ALA A 109 7.72 -4.78 -5.60
N LEU A 110 6.67 -4.05 -5.23
CA LEU A 110 5.32 -4.29 -5.71
C LEU A 110 5.17 -3.92 -7.18
N THR A 111 4.52 -4.81 -7.96
CA THR A 111 4.05 -4.51 -9.30
C THR A 111 2.71 -3.79 -9.24
N THR A 112 2.30 -3.14 -10.33
CA THR A 112 0.98 -2.49 -10.42
C THR A 112 -0.16 -3.45 -10.05
N SER A 113 -0.08 -4.72 -10.49
CA SER A 113 -1.10 -5.72 -10.16
C SER A 113 -1.09 -6.14 -8.68
N LEU A 114 0.07 -6.18 -8.02
CA LEU A 114 0.15 -6.45 -6.59
C LEU A 114 -0.34 -5.26 -5.76
N SER A 115 -0.03 -4.02 -6.18
CA SER A 115 -0.58 -2.83 -5.55
C SER A 115 -2.11 -2.78 -5.68
N ALA A 116 -2.63 -3.07 -6.87
CA ALA A 116 -4.08 -3.19 -7.07
C ALA A 116 -4.72 -4.29 -6.21
N LEU A 117 -4.01 -5.40 -5.98
CA LEU A 117 -4.48 -6.46 -5.09
C LEU A 117 -4.54 -6.01 -3.62
N ILE A 118 -3.55 -5.23 -3.16
CA ILE A 118 -3.51 -4.66 -1.82
C ILE A 118 -4.70 -3.70 -1.63
N GLU A 119 -4.96 -2.82 -2.59
CA GLU A 119 -6.11 -1.93 -2.59
C GLU A 119 -7.43 -2.70 -2.65
N PHE A 120 -7.51 -3.71 -3.54
CA PHE A 120 -8.67 -4.57 -3.68
C PHE A 120 -9.06 -5.28 -2.38
N PHE A 121 -8.09 -5.72 -1.61
CA PHE A 121 -8.32 -6.38 -0.32
C PHE A 121 -8.35 -5.42 0.87
N GLY A 122 -8.03 -4.15 0.70
CA GLY A 122 -7.94 -3.18 1.80
C GLY A 122 -6.84 -3.50 2.80
N LEU A 123 -5.73 -4.10 2.35
CA LEU A 123 -4.60 -4.43 3.22
C LEU A 123 -3.91 -3.18 3.77
N ASP A 124 -3.60 -3.20 5.06
CA ASP A 124 -2.79 -2.16 5.69
C ASP A 124 -1.39 -2.09 5.06
N PRO A 125 -1.00 -0.94 4.48
CA PRO A 125 0.32 -0.77 3.87
C PRO A 125 1.48 -1.02 4.83
N PHE A 126 1.34 -0.67 6.11
CA PHE A 126 2.39 -0.90 7.11
C PHE A 126 2.53 -2.39 7.45
N LEU A 127 1.45 -3.15 7.36
CA LEU A 127 1.50 -4.60 7.53
C LEU A 127 2.26 -5.26 6.37
N VAL A 128 2.02 -4.81 5.14
CA VAL A 128 2.77 -5.26 3.95
C VAL A 128 4.24 -4.85 4.05
N GLU A 129 4.55 -3.63 4.51
CA GLU A 129 5.92 -3.17 4.72
C GLU A 129 6.64 -4.00 5.79
N ALA A 130 5.98 -4.29 6.91
CA ALA A 130 6.52 -5.14 7.98
C ALA A 130 6.83 -6.56 7.48
N ALA A 131 5.96 -7.12 6.65
CA ALA A 131 6.17 -8.39 5.99
C ALA A 131 7.37 -8.35 5.03
N ALA A 132 7.47 -7.29 4.24
CA ALA A 132 8.54 -7.08 3.27
C ALA A 132 9.94 -6.96 3.91
N GLN A 133 10.05 -6.56 5.18
CA GLN A 133 11.35 -6.49 5.88
C GLN A 133 12.08 -7.84 5.98
N SER A 134 11.34 -8.95 5.95
CA SER A 134 11.91 -10.30 5.94
C SER A 134 12.05 -10.87 4.53
N SER A 135 11.61 -10.15 3.52
CA SER A 135 11.76 -10.55 2.12
C SER A 135 13.16 -10.19 1.63
N GLU A 136 13.92 -11.19 1.23
CA GLU A 136 15.19 -10.93 0.55
C GLU A 136 14.90 -10.15 -0.74
N THR A 137 15.66 -9.09 -0.95
CA THR A 137 15.63 -8.38 -2.23
C THR A 137 16.05 -9.35 -3.32
N HIS A 138 15.28 -9.43 -4.40
CA HIS A 138 15.78 -10.04 -5.61
C HIS A 138 17.08 -9.30 -5.98
N THR A 139 18.21 -9.78 -5.50
CA THR A 139 19.48 -9.52 -6.19
C THR A 139 19.31 -10.26 -7.51
N VAL A 140 18.90 -9.53 -8.53
CA VAL A 140 18.99 -10.01 -9.90
C VAL A 140 20.48 -10.19 -10.13
N GLU A 141 21.01 -11.39 -9.76
CA GLU A 141 22.23 -11.81 -10.43
C GLU A 141 21.94 -11.62 -11.92
N PRO A 142 22.87 -11.01 -12.70
CA PRO A 142 22.61 -10.71 -14.09
C PRO A 142 22.10 -11.99 -14.72
N ALA A 143 20.78 -12.00 -15.04
CA ALA A 143 20.10 -13.18 -15.53
C ALA A 143 20.96 -13.72 -16.66
N MET A 144 21.44 -14.95 -16.51
CA MET A 144 22.24 -15.57 -17.56
C MET A 144 21.49 -15.38 -18.85
N ALA A 145 22.16 -14.88 -19.87
CA ALA A 145 21.51 -14.58 -21.14
C ALA A 145 20.70 -15.81 -21.59
N LEU A 146 19.48 -15.62 -22.04
CA LEU A 146 18.58 -16.69 -22.45
C LEU A 146 19.26 -17.65 -23.42
N SER A 147 20.14 -17.13 -24.29
CA SER A 147 21.00 -17.93 -25.19
C SER A 147 21.88 -18.92 -24.43
N THR A 148 22.52 -18.49 -23.33
CA THR A 148 23.39 -19.36 -22.51
C THR A 148 22.58 -20.44 -21.79
N LEU A 149 21.36 -20.14 -21.36
CA LEU A 149 20.47 -21.13 -20.76
C LEU A 149 19.98 -22.15 -21.79
N ILE A 150 19.67 -21.69 -23.01
CA ILE A 150 19.29 -22.57 -24.12
C ILE A 150 20.44 -23.52 -24.49
N GLU A 151 21.68 -23.04 -24.50
CA GLU A 151 22.87 -23.89 -24.76
C GLU A 151 23.07 -25.00 -23.73
N ARG A 152 22.49 -24.87 -22.53
CA ARG A 152 22.52 -25.94 -21.49
C ARG A 152 21.47 -27.02 -21.71
N LEU A 153 20.49 -26.83 -22.59
CA LEU A 153 19.56 -27.88 -22.98
C LEU A 153 20.30 -28.95 -23.77
N THR A 154 20.00 -30.18 -23.44
CA THR A 154 20.49 -31.31 -24.29
C THR A 154 19.86 -31.29 -25.65
N ARG A 155 20.54 -31.88 -26.64
CA ARG A 155 20.00 -32.01 -28.01
C ARG A 155 18.64 -32.71 -28.04
N ALA A 156 18.45 -33.69 -27.14
CA ALA A 156 17.19 -34.42 -27.02
C ALA A 156 16.07 -33.52 -26.51
N GLU A 157 16.31 -32.71 -25.48
CA GLU A 157 15.35 -31.73 -24.96
C GLU A 157 15.00 -30.68 -25.99
N CYS A 158 16.00 -30.15 -26.74
CA CYS A 158 15.72 -29.21 -27.82
C CYS A 158 14.79 -29.80 -28.87
N ASN A 159 15.05 -31.06 -29.31
CA ASN A 159 14.22 -31.72 -30.27
C ASN A 159 12.80 -31.98 -29.74
N ASP A 160 12.66 -32.37 -28.44
CA ASP A 160 11.37 -32.56 -27.81
C ASP A 160 10.56 -31.25 -27.82
N TYR A 161 11.17 -30.14 -27.34
CA TYR A 161 10.50 -28.85 -27.37
C TYR A 161 10.12 -28.40 -28.77
N LEU A 162 10.94 -28.65 -29.79
CA LEU A 162 10.61 -28.33 -31.18
C LEU A 162 9.45 -29.17 -31.72
N GLN A 163 9.38 -30.47 -31.39
CA GLN A 163 8.28 -31.35 -31.76
C GLN A 163 6.96 -30.89 -31.10
N ARG A 164 6.99 -30.55 -29.83
CA ARG A 164 5.85 -30.06 -29.06
C ARG A 164 5.39 -28.69 -29.57
N LEU A 165 6.33 -27.83 -29.99
CA LEU A 165 6.02 -26.57 -30.67
C LEU A 165 5.31 -26.80 -32.02
N ALA A 166 5.81 -27.74 -32.82
CA ALA A 166 5.20 -28.11 -34.09
C ALA A 166 3.80 -28.75 -33.94
N SER A 167 3.50 -29.31 -32.75
CA SER A 167 2.20 -29.86 -32.40
C SER A 167 1.26 -28.83 -31.76
N ASP A 168 1.64 -27.55 -31.73
CA ASP A 168 0.89 -26.44 -31.15
C ASP A 168 0.51 -26.68 -29.71
N GLU A 169 1.44 -27.26 -28.91
CA GLU A 169 1.21 -27.53 -27.48
C GLU A 169 1.02 -26.22 -26.73
N ALA A 170 -0.13 -26.09 -26.06
CA ALA A 170 -0.45 -24.92 -25.26
C ALA A 170 0.54 -24.70 -24.11
N LEU A 171 0.90 -23.43 -23.86
CA LEU A 171 1.74 -23.01 -22.73
C LEU A 171 3.16 -23.60 -22.74
N LEU A 172 3.65 -24.04 -23.90
CA LEU A 172 4.98 -24.61 -24.06
C LEU A 172 6.10 -23.63 -23.63
N SER A 173 5.91 -22.33 -23.87
CA SER A 173 6.82 -21.28 -23.44
C SER A 173 7.02 -21.26 -21.92
N LEU A 174 5.97 -21.48 -21.12
CA LEU A 174 6.06 -21.54 -19.66
C LEU A 174 6.87 -22.77 -19.20
N LYS A 175 6.60 -23.92 -19.80
CA LYS A 175 7.35 -25.18 -19.52
C LYS A 175 8.83 -25.04 -19.87
N LEU A 176 9.14 -24.43 -21.02
CA LEU A 176 10.52 -24.17 -21.42
C LEU A 176 11.19 -23.17 -20.45
N ASN A 177 10.55 -22.09 -20.12
CA ASN A 177 11.11 -21.10 -19.19
C ASN A 177 11.35 -21.68 -17.79
N ARG A 178 10.46 -22.55 -17.29
CA ARG A 178 10.67 -23.29 -16.05
C ARG A 178 11.93 -24.16 -16.15
N ARG A 179 12.08 -24.94 -17.23
CA ARG A 179 13.25 -25.79 -17.45
C ARG A 179 14.54 -24.97 -17.55
N LEU A 180 14.51 -23.83 -18.21
CA LEU A 180 15.67 -22.94 -18.33
C LEU A 180 16.08 -22.34 -16.97
N ARG A 181 15.12 -21.99 -16.12
CA ARG A 181 15.40 -21.53 -14.73
C ARG A 181 16.04 -22.63 -13.90
N GLU A 182 15.53 -23.87 -13.97
CA GLU A 182 16.15 -25.04 -13.32
C GLU A 182 17.62 -25.23 -13.75
N LEU A 183 17.90 -25.14 -15.05
CA LEU A 183 19.25 -25.23 -15.59
C LEU A 183 20.14 -24.05 -15.20
N GLY A 184 19.53 -22.88 -14.98
CA GLY A 184 20.20 -21.67 -14.47
C GLY A 184 20.57 -21.76 -12.99
N GLY A 185 20.11 -22.77 -12.28
CA GLY A 185 20.24 -22.84 -10.82
C GLY A 185 19.32 -21.85 -10.09
N GLN A 186 18.42 -21.21 -10.82
CA GLN A 186 17.38 -20.34 -10.30
C GLN A 186 16.16 -21.19 -9.90
N THR A 187 16.37 -22.23 -9.13
CA THR A 187 15.25 -22.77 -8.36
C THR A 187 14.86 -21.68 -7.39
N VAL A 188 13.60 -21.26 -7.41
CA VAL A 188 13.02 -20.53 -6.30
C VAL A 188 13.09 -21.51 -5.13
N ALA A 189 14.23 -21.50 -4.44
CA ALA A 189 14.33 -22.23 -3.19
C ALA A 189 13.18 -21.71 -2.34
N PRO A 190 12.36 -22.59 -1.73
CA PRO A 190 11.47 -22.13 -0.69
C PRO A 190 12.35 -21.32 0.25
N ALA A 191 11.98 -20.07 0.48
CA ALA A 191 12.76 -19.15 1.32
C ALA A 191 13.25 -19.93 2.52
N ALA A 192 14.57 -19.98 2.74
CA ALA A 192 15.15 -20.73 3.83
C ALA A 192 14.32 -20.38 5.06
N ALA A 193 13.81 -21.39 5.76
CA ALA A 193 12.86 -21.23 6.85
C ALA A 193 13.48 -20.32 7.93
N ALA A 194 13.38 -19.02 7.74
CA ALA A 194 13.51 -18.08 8.83
C ALA A 194 12.43 -18.46 9.86
N PRO A 195 12.67 -18.31 11.15
CA PRO A 195 11.66 -18.62 12.14
C PRO A 195 10.39 -17.88 11.76
N SER A 196 9.31 -18.62 11.48
CA SER A 196 8.04 -18.07 11.08
C SER A 196 7.54 -17.14 12.18
N ARG A 197 7.31 -15.87 11.84
CA ARG A 197 6.68 -14.90 12.74
C ARG A 197 5.20 -15.27 12.90
N THR A 198 4.60 -14.89 14.01
CA THR A 198 3.15 -14.93 14.13
C THR A 198 2.54 -13.69 13.51
N LEU A 199 1.26 -13.75 13.16
CA LEU A 199 0.52 -12.56 12.69
C LEU A 199 0.57 -11.43 13.73
N LEU A 200 0.52 -11.75 15.02
CA LEU A 200 0.66 -10.77 16.09
C LEU A 200 1.99 -10.01 15.98
N GLN A 201 3.10 -10.73 15.78
CA GLN A 201 4.42 -10.10 15.62
C GLN A 201 4.49 -9.20 14.38
N LEU A 202 3.81 -9.58 13.29
CA LEU A 202 3.69 -8.73 12.09
C LEU A 202 2.87 -7.47 12.38
N LYS A 203 1.74 -7.59 13.07
CA LYS A 203 0.92 -6.44 13.49
C LYS A 203 1.68 -5.49 14.41
N GLU A 204 2.44 -6.00 15.36
CA GLU A 204 3.29 -5.20 16.25
C GLU A 204 4.38 -4.43 15.47
N ALA A 205 5.01 -5.08 14.49
CA ALA A 205 5.99 -4.45 13.62
C ALA A 205 5.34 -3.37 12.74
N ALA A 206 4.18 -3.63 12.17
CA ALA A 206 3.39 -2.66 11.39
C ALA A 206 3.02 -1.43 12.23
N ALA A 207 2.51 -1.64 13.46
CA ALA A 207 2.19 -0.55 14.37
C ALA A 207 3.43 0.27 14.78
N ALA A 208 4.61 -0.32 14.81
CA ALA A 208 5.85 0.41 15.05
C ALA A 208 6.23 1.29 13.85
N LEU A 209 6.04 0.79 12.62
CA LEU A 209 6.28 1.55 11.37
C LEU A 209 5.30 2.73 11.25
N ASP A 210 4.01 2.50 11.48
CA ASP A 210 2.99 3.56 11.46
C ASP A 210 3.31 4.68 12.46
N ARG A 211 3.68 4.32 13.71
CA ARG A 211 4.09 5.31 14.71
C ARG A 211 5.33 6.11 14.27
N ALA A 212 6.31 5.44 13.66
CA ALA A 212 7.51 6.10 13.18
C ALA A 212 7.21 7.05 12.01
N ASP A 213 6.32 6.65 11.11
CA ASP A 213 5.88 7.48 9.99
C ASP A 213 5.07 8.69 10.46
N SER A 214 4.12 8.50 11.37
CA SER A 214 3.32 9.55 11.98
C SER A 214 4.20 10.59 12.69
N GLU A 215 5.22 10.14 13.44
CA GLU A 215 6.17 11.06 14.09
C GLU A 215 7.02 11.82 13.06
N ARG A 216 7.50 11.15 12.01
CA ARG A 216 8.22 11.80 10.91
C ARG A 216 7.37 12.88 10.24
N GLN A 217 6.12 12.56 9.88
CA GLN A 217 5.18 13.52 9.28
C GLN A 217 4.93 14.70 10.21
N ARG A 218 4.78 14.46 11.52
CA ARG A 218 4.62 15.51 12.53
C ARG A 218 5.82 16.44 12.60
N VAL A 219 7.04 15.89 12.60
CA VAL A 219 8.29 16.66 12.61
C VAL A 219 8.43 17.48 11.33
N GLU A 220 8.15 16.89 10.17
CA GLU A 220 8.20 17.58 8.89
C GLU A 220 7.16 18.70 8.80
N ALA A 221 5.92 18.45 9.26
CA ALA A 221 4.87 19.46 9.31
C ALA A 221 5.26 20.63 10.24
N ALA A 222 5.83 20.33 11.40
CA ALA A 222 6.32 21.36 12.33
C ALA A 222 7.47 22.16 11.72
N ALA A 223 8.42 21.51 11.02
CA ALA A 223 9.52 22.16 10.34
C ALA A 223 9.01 23.08 9.21
N ARG A 224 8.04 22.61 8.41
CA ARG A 224 7.38 23.40 7.36
C ARG A 224 6.66 24.60 7.97
N ARG A 225 5.88 24.39 9.01
CA ARG A 225 5.18 25.47 9.70
C ARG A 225 6.14 26.52 10.24
N LYS A 226 7.24 26.08 10.84
CA LYS A 226 8.30 26.99 11.32
C LYS A 226 8.90 27.84 10.19
N GLN A 227 9.17 27.25 9.04
CA GLN A 227 9.68 27.97 7.87
C GLN A 227 8.65 29.00 7.36
N GLU A 228 7.38 28.61 7.25
CA GLU A 228 6.30 29.53 6.86
C GLU A 228 6.21 30.73 7.79
N LEU A 229 6.31 30.52 9.10
CA LEU A 229 6.30 31.59 10.10
C LEU A 229 7.55 32.50 10.01
N GLN A 230 8.72 31.94 9.71
CA GLN A 230 9.94 32.73 9.47
C GLN A 230 9.78 33.64 8.23
N ASP A 231 9.23 33.10 7.15
CA ASP A 231 8.97 33.85 5.93
C ASP A 231 7.87 34.93 6.14
N PHE A 232 6.89 34.60 6.99
CA PHE A 232 5.83 35.54 7.38
C PHE A 232 6.33 36.66 8.30
N ALA A 233 7.37 36.44 9.09
CA ALA A 233 7.90 37.42 10.04
C ALA A 233 8.22 38.77 9.41
N ALA A 234 8.76 38.78 8.19
CA ALA A 234 9.02 40.01 7.44
C ALA A 234 7.73 40.77 7.06
N LYS A 235 6.61 40.08 6.95
CA LYS A 235 5.31 40.60 6.57
C LYS A 235 4.43 40.93 7.78
N ALA A 236 4.77 40.47 8.96
CA ALA A 236 3.98 40.60 10.18
C ALA A 236 3.55 42.05 10.50
N PRO A 237 4.41 43.10 10.35
CA PRO A 237 3.98 44.49 10.57
C PRO A 237 2.87 44.92 9.61
N HIS A 238 2.88 44.43 8.36
CA HIS A 238 1.88 44.74 7.36
C HIS A 238 0.57 43.94 7.59
N ALA A 239 0.65 42.77 8.20
CA ALA A 239 -0.50 41.92 8.45
C ALA A 239 -1.53 42.59 9.35
N TRP A 240 -1.12 43.38 10.33
CA TRP A 240 -2.04 44.16 11.16
C TRP A 240 -2.82 45.21 10.35
N ILE A 241 -2.15 45.85 9.37
CA ILE A 241 -2.79 46.82 8.45
C ILE A 241 -3.76 46.10 7.51
N GLU A 242 -3.40 44.90 7.07
CA GLU A 242 -4.25 44.07 6.20
C GLU A 242 -5.52 43.62 6.93
N ILE A 243 -5.44 43.28 8.19
CA ILE A 243 -6.59 42.93 9.03
C ILE A 243 -7.57 44.12 9.02
N ASP A 244 -7.10 45.34 9.27
CA ASP A 244 -7.97 46.55 9.25
C ASP A 244 -8.66 46.73 7.87
N LYS A 245 -7.90 46.55 6.77
CA LYS A 245 -8.48 46.61 5.40
C LYS A 245 -9.52 45.53 5.13
N MET A 246 -9.28 44.29 5.66
CA MET A 246 -10.24 43.21 5.53
C MET A 246 -11.53 43.52 6.29
N MET A 247 -11.38 44.12 7.47
CA MET A 247 -12.55 44.54 8.27
C MET A 247 -13.42 45.61 7.59
N GLU A 248 -12.85 46.43 6.70
CA GLU A 248 -13.61 47.39 5.89
C GLU A 248 -14.57 46.74 4.89
N LYS A 249 -14.21 45.55 4.36
CA LYS A 249 -14.97 44.79 3.35
C LYS A 249 -16.31 44.24 3.88
N LYS A 250 -16.44 44.04 5.19
CA LYS A 250 -17.64 43.56 5.89
C LYS A 250 -18.27 42.28 5.32
N SER A 251 -17.45 41.37 4.83
CA SER A 251 -17.86 40.06 4.30
C SER A 251 -17.38 38.89 5.16
N GLY A 252 -18.11 37.78 5.15
CA GLY A 252 -17.72 36.58 5.90
C GLY A 252 -16.32 36.08 5.53
N SER A 253 -16.03 36.04 4.23
CA SER A 253 -14.70 35.61 3.73
C SER A 253 -13.55 36.55 4.15
N ALA A 254 -13.83 37.85 4.30
CA ALA A 254 -12.84 38.80 4.81
C ALA A 254 -12.58 38.58 6.31
N TYR A 255 -13.61 38.24 7.07
CA TYR A 255 -13.46 37.90 8.50
C TYR A 255 -12.67 36.60 8.68
N ASP A 256 -12.93 35.59 7.87
CA ASP A 256 -12.17 34.32 7.88
C ASP A 256 -10.68 34.57 7.57
N ALA A 257 -10.39 35.40 6.54
CA ALA A 257 -9.03 35.77 6.19
C ALA A 257 -8.33 36.60 7.29
N ALA A 258 -9.06 37.51 7.96
CA ALA A 258 -8.52 38.29 9.07
C ALA A 258 -8.17 37.39 10.27
N VAL A 259 -9.03 36.42 10.61
CA VAL A 259 -8.77 35.45 11.67
C VAL A 259 -7.57 34.56 11.32
N ALA A 260 -7.45 34.10 10.07
CA ALA A 260 -6.28 33.33 9.64
C ALA A 260 -4.95 34.12 9.76
N LEU A 261 -4.96 35.44 9.47
CA LEU A 261 -3.79 36.28 9.73
C LEU A 261 -3.48 36.43 11.22
N LEU A 262 -4.50 36.55 12.06
CA LEU A 262 -4.33 36.61 13.52
C LEU A 262 -3.74 35.31 14.08
N VAL A 263 -4.15 34.15 13.56
CA VAL A 263 -3.55 32.84 13.90
C VAL A 263 -2.06 32.82 13.55
N ASN A 264 -1.70 33.28 12.35
CA ASN A 264 -0.29 33.35 11.94
C ASN A 264 0.52 34.30 12.83
N LEU A 265 -0.05 35.44 13.23
CA LEU A 265 0.57 36.39 14.14
C LEU A 265 0.75 35.81 15.55
N ARG A 266 -0.24 35.06 16.06
CA ARG A 266 -0.14 34.35 17.34
C ARG A 266 0.99 33.32 17.31
N ASP A 267 0.99 32.47 16.28
CA ASP A 267 1.97 31.40 16.14
C ASP A 267 3.40 31.97 16.00
N LEU A 268 3.54 33.07 15.25
CA LEU A 268 4.80 33.82 15.17
C LEU A 268 5.22 34.38 16.54
N ALA A 269 4.29 34.97 17.28
CA ALA A 269 4.55 35.52 18.62
C ALA A 269 4.96 34.42 19.62
N VAL A 270 4.35 33.24 19.53
CA VAL A 270 4.76 32.06 20.31
C VAL A 270 6.18 31.66 19.95
N MET A 271 6.50 31.54 18.65
CA MET A 271 7.83 31.17 18.17
C MET A 271 8.91 32.18 18.63
N GLN A 272 8.55 33.47 18.70
CA GLN A 272 9.45 34.56 19.12
C GLN A 272 9.44 34.82 20.65
N ASN A 273 8.72 34.03 21.44
CA ASN A 273 8.48 34.25 22.88
C ASN A 273 7.91 35.65 23.20
N ASN A 274 7.08 36.20 22.35
CA ASN A 274 6.49 37.52 22.46
C ASN A 274 4.95 37.52 22.45
N LEU A 275 4.36 36.52 23.12
CA LEU A 275 2.90 36.33 23.16
C LEU A 275 2.17 37.47 23.83
N SER A 276 2.80 38.16 24.84
CA SER A 276 2.20 39.30 25.51
C SER A 276 1.91 40.47 24.58
N ALA A 277 2.85 40.80 23.70
CA ALA A 277 2.63 41.87 22.70
C ALA A 277 1.52 41.51 21.70
N PHE A 278 1.41 40.25 21.29
CA PHE A 278 0.32 39.78 20.47
C PHE A 278 -1.02 39.93 21.20
N THR A 279 -1.12 39.50 22.48
CA THR A 279 -2.34 39.58 23.28
C THR A 279 -2.83 41.02 23.44
N GLU A 280 -1.90 41.97 23.68
CA GLU A 280 -2.25 43.40 23.74
C GLU A 280 -2.83 43.93 22.40
N GLN A 281 -2.21 43.55 21.25
CA GLN A 281 -2.68 43.96 19.95
C GLN A 281 -4.04 43.29 19.62
N LEU A 282 -4.22 42.03 19.95
CA LEU A 282 -5.49 41.33 19.78
C LEU A 282 -6.61 41.99 20.59
N ALA A 283 -6.34 42.38 21.83
CA ALA A 283 -7.32 43.09 22.67
C ALA A 283 -7.75 44.44 22.04
N ARG A 284 -6.78 45.14 21.39
CA ARG A 284 -7.12 46.39 20.63
C ARG A 284 -8.03 46.10 19.46
N VAL A 285 -7.75 45.07 18.68
CA VAL A 285 -8.59 44.64 17.54
C VAL A 285 -9.97 44.24 18.04
N GLN A 286 -10.07 43.48 19.12
CA GLN A 286 -11.37 43.10 19.71
C GLN A 286 -12.17 44.31 20.18
N ALA A 287 -11.55 45.28 20.81
CA ALA A 287 -12.20 46.50 21.27
C ALA A 287 -12.69 47.33 20.07
N GLN A 288 -11.83 47.52 19.04
CA GLN A 288 -12.14 48.30 17.84
C GLN A 288 -13.29 47.71 17.04
N TYR A 289 -13.36 46.38 16.94
CA TYR A 289 -14.37 45.69 16.11
C TYR A 289 -15.45 44.99 16.94
N SER A 290 -15.64 45.36 18.20
CA SER A 290 -16.61 44.75 19.14
C SER A 290 -18.05 44.71 18.58
N GLY A 291 -18.44 45.68 17.74
CA GLY A 291 -19.75 45.73 17.06
C GLY A 291 -19.88 44.73 15.87
N ARG A 292 -18.83 44.03 15.49
CA ARG A 292 -18.85 43.08 14.37
C ARG A 292 -19.12 41.64 14.88
N ARG A 293 -20.40 41.36 15.16
CA ARG A 293 -20.81 40.09 15.80
C ARG A 293 -20.22 38.85 15.14
N ALA A 294 -20.31 38.71 13.82
CA ALA A 294 -19.82 37.57 13.08
C ALA A 294 -18.28 37.43 13.12
N PHE A 295 -17.52 38.51 13.22
CA PHE A 295 -16.07 38.44 13.44
C PHE A 295 -15.73 38.06 14.88
N MET A 296 -16.45 38.62 15.85
CA MET A 296 -16.25 38.32 17.27
C MET A 296 -16.58 36.86 17.62
N GLU A 297 -17.56 36.26 16.95
CA GLU A 297 -17.86 34.83 17.08
C GLU A 297 -16.69 33.98 16.62
N ARG A 298 -16.13 34.22 15.43
CA ARG A 298 -14.93 33.54 14.92
C ARG A 298 -13.71 33.70 15.82
N LEU A 299 -13.51 34.91 16.34
CA LEU A 299 -12.43 35.15 17.29
C LEU A 299 -12.57 34.33 18.58
N ARG A 300 -13.80 34.13 19.07
CA ARG A 300 -14.05 33.30 20.26
C ARG A 300 -13.83 31.82 19.98
N GLU A 301 -14.20 31.36 18.78
CA GLU A 301 -13.95 29.98 18.37
C GLU A 301 -12.45 29.67 18.31
N GLU A 302 -11.62 30.62 17.86
CA GLU A 302 -10.19 30.39 17.64
C GLU A 302 -9.30 30.77 18.84
N PHE A 303 -9.67 31.78 19.65
CA PHE A 303 -8.87 32.36 20.72
C PHE A 303 -9.53 32.33 22.10
N GLY A 304 -10.77 31.88 22.20
CA GLY A 304 -11.52 31.75 23.46
C GLY A 304 -11.33 30.44 24.08
#